data_928dd2162192016c9636c31e21416f7f
#
_entry.id   928dd2162192016c9636c31e21416f7f
#
_cell.length_a   1.000
_cell.length_b   1.000
_cell.length_c   1.000
_cell.angle_alpha   90.00
_cell.angle_beta   90.00
_cell.angle_gamma   90.00
#
_symmetry.space_group_name_H-M   'P 1'
#
loop_
_entity.id
_entity.type
_entity.pdbx_description
1 polymer ?
#
loop_
_entity_poly.entity_id
_entity_poly.type
_entity_poly.pdbx_seq_one_letter_code
_entity_poly.pdbx_strand_id
1 'polypeptide(L)'
;MATANLSVESKDFTLPVVEATAGADGIVVSTLRNDGWVTLDPGFLTTAQCESKITYIDGKNSILRYRGYPIEQLCEQSDFLEVAWLLRHGELPNKDQYDRFISDINHRTMVGEDFRTFMGSFPRTAHPMSVMASAVNALATFYPDTTDINDSDQLDEAATIIMAKARTIVSYIFRRRRDEPMLYPDYSRGYVDDFLRMCFAVPYEPFESDPLYVHALGRLLIIHADHEQNCSTSVVRIAGSAHANLYSAVAAGINALSGPLHGGANEAVPPPA
;
A
#
# COMPACT_ATOMS: atom_id res chain seq x y z
N MET A 1 18.85 29.98 -2.94
CA MET A 1 18.71 28.55 -3.21
C MET A 1 20.08 27.94 -3.08
N ALA A 2 20.20 26.86 -2.35
CA ALA A 2 21.47 26.14 -2.23
C ALA A 2 21.83 25.49 -3.57
N THR A 3 23.13 25.35 -3.85
CA THR A 3 23.62 24.75 -5.09
C THR A 3 24.77 23.79 -4.79
N ALA A 4 24.87 22.73 -5.56
CA ALA A 4 26.00 21.80 -5.59
C ALA A 4 26.82 22.03 -6.88
N ASN A 5 28.11 21.92 -6.80
CA ASN A 5 28.98 22.00 -7.96
C ASN A 5 29.54 20.62 -8.29
N LEU A 6 29.41 20.22 -9.55
CA LEU A 6 29.93 18.97 -10.09
C LEU A 6 30.90 19.31 -11.24
N SER A 7 32.13 18.90 -11.13
CA SER A 7 33.13 19.03 -12.19
C SER A 7 33.37 17.69 -12.86
N VAL A 8 33.22 17.62 -14.17
CA VAL A 8 33.48 16.42 -14.95
C VAL A 8 34.37 16.81 -16.13
N GLU A 9 35.58 16.25 -16.18
CA GLU A 9 36.62 16.61 -17.14
C GLU A 9 36.91 18.12 -17.07
N SER A 10 36.63 18.87 -18.13
CA SER A 10 36.83 20.33 -18.22
C SER A 10 35.56 21.13 -18.06
N LYS A 11 34.45 20.53 -17.65
CA LYS A 11 33.16 21.17 -17.56
C LYS A 11 32.67 21.20 -16.12
N ASP A 12 32.19 22.37 -15.69
CA ASP A 12 31.61 22.59 -14.38
C ASP A 12 30.07 22.73 -14.51
N PHE A 13 29.36 22.06 -13.62
CA PHE A 13 27.91 22.11 -13.51
C PHE A 13 27.51 22.69 -12.16
N THR A 14 26.66 23.69 -12.15
CA THR A 14 25.99 24.18 -10.94
C THR A 14 24.59 23.61 -10.90
N LEU A 15 24.35 22.72 -9.93
CA LEU A 15 23.12 21.94 -9.80
C LEU A 15 22.28 22.51 -8.66
N PRO A 16 20.96 22.70 -8.84
CA PRO A 16 20.08 23.12 -7.76
C PRO A 16 20.03 22.07 -6.66
N VAL A 17 19.91 22.52 -5.40
CA VAL A 17 19.66 21.68 -4.23
C VAL A 17 18.25 21.93 -3.72
N VAL A 18 17.51 20.86 -3.49
CA VAL A 18 16.21 20.87 -2.80
C VAL A 18 16.47 20.50 -1.35
N GLU A 19 16.25 21.46 -0.45
CA GLU A 19 16.40 21.27 0.98
C GLU A 19 15.22 20.45 1.51
N ALA A 20 15.53 19.37 2.23
CA ALA A 20 14.53 18.54 2.88
C ALA A 20 14.11 19.14 4.23
N THR A 21 12.82 19.08 4.58
CA THR A 21 12.35 19.41 5.92
C THR A 21 12.85 18.41 6.95
N ALA A 22 13.00 17.16 6.53
CA ALA A 22 13.60 16.09 7.31
C ALA A 22 14.25 15.08 6.35
N GLY A 23 15.40 14.52 6.72
CA GLY A 23 16.15 13.60 5.88
C GLY A 23 17.29 14.27 5.10
N ALA A 24 17.70 13.67 3.99
CA ALA A 24 18.80 14.17 3.16
C ALA A 24 18.30 15.16 2.10
N ASP A 25 19.08 16.20 1.84
CA ASP A 25 18.84 17.13 0.75
C ASP A 25 19.03 16.45 -0.61
N GLY A 26 18.24 16.87 -1.61
CA GLY A 26 18.29 16.35 -2.96
C GLY A 26 19.07 17.23 -3.92
N ILE A 27 19.99 16.66 -4.71
CA ILE A 27 20.67 17.35 -5.81
C ILE A 27 19.89 17.08 -7.11
N VAL A 28 19.43 18.15 -7.78
CA VAL A 28 18.70 18.04 -9.04
C VAL A 28 19.68 17.82 -10.19
N VAL A 29 19.71 16.58 -10.70
CA VAL A 29 20.68 16.15 -11.72
C VAL A 29 20.13 16.14 -13.15
N SER A 30 18.88 16.51 -13.36
CA SER A 30 18.19 16.40 -14.66
C SER A 30 18.88 17.17 -15.80
N THR A 31 19.56 18.27 -15.49
CA THR A 31 20.26 19.11 -16.48
C THR A 31 21.51 18.42 -17.06
N LEU A 32 22.10 17.44 -16.38
CA LEU A 32 23.27 16.70 -16.85
C LEU A 32 23.01 16.00 -18.19
N ARG A 33 21.76 15.57 -18.42
CA ARG A 33 21.35 14.89 -19.65
C ARG A 33 21.56 15.77 -20.91
N ASN A 34 21.43 17.08 -20.79
CA ASN A 34 21.61 18.01 -21.91
C ASN A 34 23.03 17.99 -22.43
N ASP A 35 23.98 17.59 -21.60
CA ASP A 35 25.39 17.54 -21.90
C ASP A 35 25.92 16.09 -22.07
N GLY A 36 24.99 15.14 -22.21
CA GLY A 36 25.32 13.73 -22.46
C GLY A 36 25.70 12.91 -21.22
N TRP A 37 25.53 13.48 -20.01
CA TRP A 37 25.85 12.79 -18.76
C TRP A 37 24.60 12.19 -18.12
N VAL A 38 24.79 11.03 -17.48
CA VAL A 38 23.76 10.35 -16.65
C VAL A 38 24.41 9.92 -15.33
N THR A 39 23.61 9.81 -14.28
CA THR A 39 24.02 9.19 -13.02
C THR A 39 23.92 7.68 -13.13
N LEU A 40 24.90 6.96 -12.56
CA LEU A 40 24.88 5.51 -12.44
C LEU A 40 24.76 5.14 -10.96
N ASP A 41 23.58 4.66 -10.57
CA ASP A 41 23.25 4.26 -9.19
C ASP A 41 22.49 2.92 -9.24
N PRO A 42 23.20 1.76 -9.31
CA PRO A 42 22.58 0.46 -9.32
C PRO A 42 21.75 0.23 -8.05
N GLY A 43 20.46 0.00 -8.21
CA GLY A 43 19.54 -0.23 -7.09
C GLY A 43 18.99 1.04 -6.43
N PHE A 44 19.28 2.22 -6.99
CA PHE A 44 18.75 3.51 -6.52
C PHE A 44 19.05 3.84 -5.05
N LEU A 45 20.22 3.42 -4.56
CA LEU A 45 20.61 3.56 -3.15
C LEU A 45 20.83 5.03 -2.72
N THR A 46 21.22 5.88 -3.67
CA THR A 46 21.48 7.30 -3.44
C THR A 46 20.61 8.21 -4.31
N THR A 47 19.65 7.65 -5.02
CA THR A 47 18.78 8.39 -5.95
C THR A 47 17.40 8.60 -5.36
N ALA A 48 17.07 9.84 -5.00
CA ALA A 48 15.69 10.21 -4.66
C ALA A 48 14.83 10.31 -5.92
N GLN A 49 13.73 9.59 -5.97
CA GLN A 49 12.80 9.59 -7.12
C GLN A 49 11.80 10.75 -7.08
N CYS A 50 11.52 11.28 -5.90
CA CYS A 50 10.59 12.39 -5.69
C CYS A 50 10.76 13.01 -4.32
N GLU A 51 10.15 14.18 -4.15
CA GLU A 51 9.82 14.73 -2.85
C GLU A 51 8.54 14.05 -2.32
N SER A 52 8.52 13.71 -1.02
CA SER A 52 7.35 13.12 -0.37
C SER A 52 7.04 13.84 0.94
N LYS A 53 5.76 14.03 1.23
CA LYS A 53 5.23 14.56 2.50
C LYS A 53 4.50 13.48 3.31
N ILE A 54 4.65 12.21 2.94
CA ILE A 54 3.84 11.13 3.51
C ILE A 54 4.52 10.54 4.73
N THR A 55 5.72 10.01 4.58
CA THR A 55 6.40 9.24 5.63
C THR A 55 7.82 9.74 5.84
N TYR A 56 8.23 9.76 7.08
CA TYR A 56 9.62 9.98 7.48
C TYR A 56 10.08 8.83 8.37
N ILE A 57 11.21 8.21 8.01
CA ILE A 57 11.85 7.11 8.74
C ILE A 57 13.28 7.50 9.10
N ASP A 58 13.62 7.38 10.40
CA ASP A 58 14.99 7.41 10.88
C ASP A 58 15.24 6.15 11.70
N GLY A 59 15.72 5.11 11.06
CA GLY A 59 15.97 3.83 11.71
C GLY A 59 17.05 3.86 12.79
N LYS A 60 17.99 4.84 12.75
CA LYS A 60 19.03 4.98 13.77
C LYS A 60 18.46 5.50 15.09
N ASN A 61 17.50 6.40 15.01
CA ASN A 61 16.86 7.02 16.16
C ASN A 61 15.50 6.39 16.49
N SER A 62 15.10 5.31 15.79
CA SER A 62 13.82 4.63 15.94
C SER A 62 12.62 5.57 15.76
N ILE A 63 12.68 6.44 14.74
CA ILE A 63 11.63 7.41 14.44
C ILE A 63 10.88 6.95 13.19
N LEU A 64 9.55 6.84 13.30
CA LEU A 64 8.63 6.69 12.17
C LEU A 64 7.50 7.70 12.32
N ARG A 65 7.21 8.46 11.27
CA ARG A 65 6.12 9.44 11.25
C ARG A 65 5.33 9.33 9.97
N TYR A 66 4.01 9.40 10.09
CA TYR A 66 3.09 9.54 8.96
C TYR A 66 2.48 10.94 8.96
N ARG A 67 2.68 11.70 7.88
CA ARG A 67 2.22 13.09 7.75
C ARG A 67 2.62 13.97 8.95
N GLY A 68 3.75 13.66 9.59
CA GLY A 68 4.24 14.34 10.77
C GLY A 68 3.82 13.74 12.11
N TYR A 69 2.80 12.90 12.15
CA TYR A 69 2.33 12.22 13.38
C TYR A 69 3.28 11.07 13.75
N PRO A 70 3.75 10.99 15.02
CA PRO A 70 4.54 9.86 15.51
C PRO A 70 3.74 8.55 15.42
N ILE A 71 4.42 7.46 15.02
CA ILE A 71 3.75 6.15 14.86
C ILE A 71 3.17 5.63 16.16
N GLU A 72 3.83 5.89 17.29
CA GLU A 72 3.36 5.49 18.62
C GLU A 72 2.00 6.11 18.91
N GLN A 73 1.83 7.39 18.61
CA GLN A 73 0.57 8.11 18.82
C GLN A 73 -0.54 7.55 17.93
N LEU A 74 -0.24 7.28 16.65
CA LEU A 74 -1.21 6.69 15.73
C LEU A 74 -1.63 5.28 16.16
N CYS A 75 -0.69 4.46 16.64
CA CYS A 75 -0.98 3.11 17.14
C CYS A 75 -1.84 3.12 18.42
N GLU A 76 -1.72 4.16 19.26
CA GLU A 76 -2.45 4.25 20.53
C GLU A 76 -3.82 4.89 20.38
N GLN A 77 -3.97 5.87 19.48
CA GLN A 77 -5.13 6.76 19.45
C GLN A 77 -5.96 6.66 18.17
N SER A 78 -5.44 5.98 17.13
CA SER A 78 -6.12 5.83 15.85
C SER A 78 -6.38 4.37 15.49
N ASP A 79 -7.30 4.14 14.57
CA ASP A 79 -7.45 2.85 13.92
C ASP A 79 -6.83 2.84 12.50
N PHE A 80 -6.83 1.66 11.86
CA PHE A 80 -6.23 1.52 10.53
C PHE A 80 -6.90 2.38 9.47
N LEU A 81 -8.21 2.57 9.50
CA LEU A 81 -8.92 3.38 8.50
C LEU A 81 -8.69 4.88 8.68
N GLU A 82 -8.55 5.36 9.93
CA GLU A 82 -8.12 6.74 10.18
C GLU A 82 -6.72 7.00 9.63
N VAL A 83 -5.79 6.06 9.84
CA VAL A 83 -4.43 6.19 9.31
C VAL A 83 -4.41 6.08 7.78
N ALA A 84 -5.21 5.21 7.19
CA ALA A 84 -5.37 5.13 5.74
C ALA A 84 -5.90 6.45 5.15
N TRP A 85 -6.86 7.07 5.80
CA TRP A 85 -7.34 8.40 5.46
C TRP A 85 -6.22 9.45 5.57
N LEU A 86 -5.51 9.48 6.71
CA LEU A 86 -4.40 10.41 6.95
C LEU A 86 -3.33 10.33 5.84
N LEU A 87 -2.90 9.12 5.49
CA LEU A 87 -1.89 8.93 4.45
C LEU A 87 -2.34 9.48 3.10
N ARG A 88 -3.61 9.27 2.76
CA ARG A 88 -4.21 9.68 1.49
C ARG A 88 -4.49 11.18 1.42
N HIS A 89 -5.08 11.76 2.45
CA HIS A 89 -5.58 13.14 2.45
C HIS A 89 -4.67 14.15 3.15
N GLY A 90 -3.68 13.69 3.94
CA GLY A 90 -2.68 14.54 4.58
C GLY A 90 -3.02 14.98 6.01
N GLU A 91 -4.27 14.88 6.43
CA GLU A 91 -4.78 15.24 7.76
C GLU A 91 -5.70 14.14 8.28
N LEU A 92 -5.81 13.99 9.60
CA LEU A 92 -6.77 13.08 10.22
C LEU A 92 -8.21 13.50 9.88
N PRO A 93 -9.11 12.52 9.68
CA PRO A 93 -10.50 12.85 9.35
C PRO A 93 -11.22 13.46 10.54
N ASN A 94 -12.12 14.40 10.27
CA ASN A 94 -13.15 14.72 11.24
C ASN A 94 -14.22 13.60 11.28
N LYS A 95 -15.13 13.67 12.28
CA LYS A 95 -16.13 12.60 12.47
C LYS A 95 -16.97 12.34 11.21
N ASP A 96 -17.44 13.38 10.53
CA ASP A 96 -18.31 13.22 9.35
C ASP A 96 -17.55 12.63 8.14
N GLN A 97 -16.27 12.98 7.99
CA GLN A 97 -15.39 12.41 6.98
C GLN A 97 -15.12 10.94 7.27
N TYR A 98 -14.85 10.61 8.53
CA TYR A 98 -14.56 9.25 8.95
C TYR A 98 -15.78 8.34 8.79
N ASP A 99 -16.96 8.77 9.26
CA ASP A 99 -18.20 8.01 9.14
C ASP A 99 -18.54 7.73 7.66
N ARG A 100 -18.35 8.72 6.78
CA ARG A 100 -18.52 8.54 5.33
C ARG A 100 -17.51 7.56 4.76
N PHE A 101 -16.25 7.68 5.12
CA PHE A 101 -15.18 6.80 4.61
C PHE A 101 -15.41 5.35 5.02
N ILE A 102 -15.79 5.09 6.28
CA ILE A 102 -16.18 3.74 6.73
C ILE A 102 -17.36 3.21 5.91
N SER A 103 -18.38 4.04 5.70
CA SER A 103 -19.54 3.67 4.89
C SER A 103 -19.13 3.30 3.47
N ASP A 104 -18.26 4.10 2.84
CA ASP A 104 -17.76 3.88 1.50
C ASP A 104 -16.95 2.58 1.38
N ILE A 105 -16.06 2.32 2.33
CA ILE A 105 -15.30 1.07 2.41
C ILE A 105 -16.24 -0.12 2.57
N ASN A 106 -17.21 -0.05 3.49
CA ASN A 106 -18.12 -1.15 3.74
C ASN A 106 -18.98 -1.49 2.53
N HIS A 107 -19.55 -0.50 1.85
CA HIS A 107 -20.37 -0.72 0.66
C HIS A 107 -19.60 -1.30 -0.53
N ARG A 108 -18.26 -1.14 -0.57
CA ARG A 108 -17.40 -1.65 -1.64
C ARG A 108 -16.67 -2.95 -1.28
N THR A 109 -16.84 -3.47 -0.07
CA THR A 109 -16.10 -4.66 0.40
C THR A 109 -16.53 -5.94 -0.31
N MET A 110 -17.81 -6.10 -0.61
CA MET A 110 -18.32 -7.29 -1.28
C MET A 110 -17.78 -7.39 -2.72
N VAL A 111 -17.43 -8.59 -3.13
CA VAL A 111 -17.07 -8.92 -4.53
C VAL A 111 -18.24 -9.64 -5.21
N GLY A 112 -18.42 -9.42 -6.51
CA GLY A 112 -19.44 -10.09 -7.29
C GLY A 112 -19.15 -11.59 -7.48
N GLU A 113 -20.17 -12.38 -7.83
CA GLU A 113 -20.04 -13.83 -8.00
C GLU A 113 -19.11 -14.23 -9.15
N ASP A 114 -19.04 -13.43 -10.22
CA ASP A 114 -18.07 -13.67 -11.31
C ASP A 114 -16.64 -13.51 -10.82
N PHE A 115 -16.36 -12.50 -9.99
CA PHE A 115 -15.05 -12.32 -9.35
C PHE A 115 -14.76 -13.45 -8.36
N ARG A 116 -15.77 -13.92 -7.61
CA ARG A 116 -15.64 -15.06 -6.71
C ARG A 116 -15.31 -16.34 -7.49
N THR A 117 -15.96 -16.56 -8.64
CA THR A 117 -15.68 -17.67 -9.55
C THR A 117 -14.25 -17.59 -10.07
N PHE A 118 -13.81 -16.40 -10.50
CA PHE A 118 -12.42 -16.15 -10.89
C PHE A 118 -11.43 -16.52 -9.77
N MET A 119 -11.67 -16.08 -8.54
CA MET A 119 -10.86 -16.45 -7.38
C MET A 119 -10.84 -17.96 -7.12
N GLY A 120 -11.95 -18.64 -7.34
CA GLY A 120 -12.09 -20.09 -7.21
C GLY A 120 -11.31 -20.90 -8.25
N SER A 121 -10.90 -20.30 -9.36
CA SER A 121 -10.15 -20.99 -10.45
C SER A 121 -8.66 -21.19 -10.13
N PHE A 122 -8.09 -20.42 -9.18
CA PHE A 122 -6.68 -20.59 -8.82
C PHE A 122 -6.42 -21.94 -8.13
N PRO A 123 -5.26 -22.57 -8.39
CA PRO A 123 -4.83 -23.76 -7.65
C PRO A 123 -4.74 -23.46 -6.14
N ARG A 124 -5.15 -24.42 -5.29
CA ARG A 124 -5.04 -24.27 -3.81
C ARG A 124 -3.59 -24.10 -3.32
N THR A 125 -2.63 -24.59 -4.11
CA THR A 125 -1.20 -24.48 -3.84
C THR A 125 -0.58 -23.18 -4.38
N ALA A 126 -1.36 -22.32 -5.04
CA ALA A 126 -0.86 -21.06 -5.59
C ALA A 126 -0.30 -20.18 -4.47
N HIS A 127 0.78 -19.46 -4.76
CA HIS A 127 1.37 -18.52 -3.82
C HIS A 127 0.40 -17.35 -3.54
N PRO A 128 0.11 -17.01 -2.27
CA PRO A 128 -0.88 -15.99 -1.93
C PRO A 128 -0.67 -14.65 -2.61
N MET A 129 0.59 -14.19 -2.68
CA MET A 129 0.93 -12.90 -3.28
C MET A 129 0.68 -12.87 -4.78
N SER A 130 0.95 -13.97 -5.50
CA SER A 130 0.65 -14.09 -6.94
C SER A 130 -0.86 -14.03 -7.20
N VAL A 131 -1.65 -14.70 -6.36
CA VAL A 131 -3.12 -14.64 -6.45
C VAL A 131 -3.62 -13.23 -6.13
N MET A 132 -3.07 -12.58 -5.09
CA MET A 132 -3.43 -11.21 -4.71
C MET A 132 -3.13 -10.22 -5.84
N ALA A 133 -1.93 -10.27 -6.44
CA ALA A 133 -1.58 -9.40 -7.57
C ALA A 133 -2.51 -9.61 -8.76
N SER A 134 -2.81 -10.87 -9.11
CA SER A 134 -3.74 -11.22 -10.18
C SER A 134 -5.16 -10.70 -9.89
N ALA A 135 -5.62 -10.85 -8.65
CA ALA A 135 -6.94 -10.41 -8.22
C ALA A 135 -7.07 -8.88 -8.28
N VAL A 136 -6.09 -8.14 -7.75
CA VAL A 136 -6.10 -6.68 -7.81
C VAL A 136 -6.05 -6.17 -9.24
N ASN A 137 -5.21 -6.76 -10.10
CA ASN A 137 -5.17 -6.39 -11.52
C ASN A 137 -6.51 -6.66 -12.23
N ALA A 138 -7.16 -7.77 -11.92
CA ALA A 138 -8.44 -8.12 -12.51
C ALA A 138 -9.57 -7.13 -12.15
N LEU A 139 -9.48 -6.43 -11.01
CA LEU A 139 -10.47 -5.41 -10.62
C LEU A 139 -10.68 -4.36 -11.70
N ALA A 140 -9.66 -3.99 -12.48
CA ALA A 140 -9.79 -3.07 -13.60
C ALA A 140 -10.84 -3.52 -14.64
N THR A 141 -11.05 -4.82 -14.81
CA THR A 141 -12.03 -5.37 -15.75
C THR A 141 -13.44 -5.42 -15.17
N PHE A 142 -13.57 -5.45 -13.85
CA PHE A 142 -14.85 -5.42 -13.15
C PHE A 142 -15.32 -4.00 -12.82
N TYR A 143 -14.41 -3.02 -12.84
CA TYR A 143 -14.66 -1.62 -12.54
C TYR A 143 -14.07 -0.70 -13.62
N PRO A 144 -14.49 -0.84 -14.90
CA PRO A 144 -13.89 -0.13 -16.04
C PRO A 144 -14.04 1.41 -15.93
N ASP A 145 -15.10 1.87 -15.27
CA ASP A 145 -15.39 3.30 -15.10
C ASP A 145 -14.54 4.00 -14.04
N THR A 146 -13.54 3.29 -13.48
CA THR A 146 -12.61 3.79 -12.45
C THR A 146 -11.16 3.61 -12.85
N THR A 147 -10.86 3.62 -14.14
CA THR A 147 -9.53 3.31 -14.67
C THR A 147 -8.78 4.53 -15.20
N ASP A 148 -9.42 5.68 -15.33
CA ASP A 148 -8.75 6.92 -15.77
C ASP A 148 -8.03 7.58 -14.59
N ILE A 149 -6.71 7.57 -14.65
CA ILE A 149 -5.85 8.18 -13.60
C ILE A 149 -5.77 9.70 -13.70
N ASN A 150 -6.25 10.32 -14.78
CA ASN A 150 -6.31 11.76 -14.94
C ASN A 150 -7.61 12.34 -14.34
N ASP A 151 -8.59 11.50 -14.06
CA ASP A 151 -9.81 11.85 -13.35
C ASP A 151 -9.60 11.55 -11.83
N SER A 152 -9.57 12.60 -11.02
CA SER A 152 -9.33 12.50 -9.58
C SER A 152 -10.39 11.68 -8.86
N ASP A 153 -11.66 11.76 -9.30
CA ASP A 153 -12.76 11.06 -8.67
C ASP A 153 -12.69 9.55 -8.97
N GLN A 154 -12.35 9.19 -10.22
CA GLN A 154 -12.11 7.80 -10.59
C GLN A 154 -10.90 7.22 -9.87
N LEU A 155 -9.81 7.98 -9.74
CA LEU A 155 -8.63 7.57 -9.00
C LEU A 155 -8.93 7.31 -7.52
N ASP A 156 -9.72 8.19 -6.93
CA ASP A 156 -10.18 8.09 -5.54
C ASP A 156 -11.10 6.89 -5.34
N GLU A 157 -12.01 6.66 -6.27
CA GLU A 157 -12.90 5.49 -6.25
C GLU A 157 -12.11 4.19 -6.40
N ALA A 158 -11.17 4.12 -7.34
CA ALA A 158 -10.30 2.95 -7.53
C ALA A 158 -9.50 2.63 -6.26
N ALA A 159 -8.91 3.63 -5.60
CA ALA A 159 -8.18 3.46 -4.35
C ALA A 159 -9.09 2.91 -3.24
N THR A 160 -10.32 3.44 -3.13
CA THR A 160 -11.33 2.97 -2.16
C THR A 160 -11.75 1.53 -2.44
N ILE A 161 -11.97 1.16 -3.70
CA ILE A 161 -12.29 -0.21 -4.13
C ILE A 161 -11.16 -1.17 -3.77
N ILE A 162 -9.90 -0.82 -4.07
CA ILE A 162 -8.75 -1.66 -3.73
C ILE A 162 -8.67 -1.91 -2.22
N MET A 163 -8.75 -0.84 -1.41
CA MET A 163 -8.71 -0.95 0.05
C MET A 163 -9.86 -1.79 0.61
N ALA A 164 -11.08 -1.54 0.14
CA ALA A 164 -12.27 -2.25 0.58
C ALA A 164 -12.20 -3.75 0.27
N LYS A 165 -11.79 -4.10 -0.96
CA LYS A 165 -11.77 -5.47 -1.44
C LYS A 165 -10.53 -6.26 -1.01
N ALA A 166 -9.44 -5.58 -0.62
CA ALA A 166 -8.21 -6.25 -0.20
C ALA A 166 -8.46 -7.27 0.92
N ARG A 167 -9.21 -6.89 1.97
CA ARG A 167 -9.54 -7.81 3.07
C ARG A 167 -10.35 -9.02 2.61
N THR A 168 -11.31 -8.84 1.69
CA THR A 168 -12.13 -9.93 1.14
C THR A 168 -11.30 -10.85 0.26
N ILE A 169 -10.45 -10.29 -0.61
CA ILE A 169 -9.56 -11.05 -1.49
C ILE A 169 -8.59 -11.90 -0.65
N VAL A 170 -7.95 -11.30 0.37
CA VAL A 170 -7.01 -12.03 1.23
C VAL A 170 -7.71 -13.15 2.01
N SER A 171 -8.92 -12.89 2.55
CA SER A 171 -9.69 -13.93 3.23
C SER A 171 -10.07 -15.07 2.28
N TYR A 172 -10.42 -14.78 1.03
CA TYR A 172 -10.73 -15.79 0.02
C TYR A 172 -9.50 -16.63 -0.35
N ILE A 173 -8.33 -16.00 -0.48
CA ILE A 173 -7.06 -16.70 -0.70
C ILE A 173 -6.79 -17.67 0.47
N PHE A 174 -6.93 -17.19 1.70
CA PHE A 174 -6.71 -17.98 2.91
C PHE A 174 -7.64 -19.21 2.95
N ARG A 175 -8.94 -19.00 2.78
CA ARG A 175 -9.94 -20.07 2.80
C ARG A 175 -9.80 -21.04 1.63
N ARG A 176 -9.49 -20.53 0.43
CA ARG A 176 -9.24 -21.37 -0.75
C ARG A 176 -8.12 -22.36 -0.52
N ARG A 177 -7.02 -21.94 0.12
CA ARG A 177 -5.88 -22.81 0.45
C ARG A 177 -6.26 -23.92 1.43
N ARG A 178 -7.23 -23.68 2.30
CA ARG A 178 -7.73 -24.63 3.33
C ARG A 178 -8.89 -25.48 2.84
N ASP A 179 -9.34 -25.28 1.61
CA ASP A 179 -10.53 -25.94 1.05
C ASP A 179 -11.83 -25.62 1.82
N GLU A 180 -11.91 -24.41 2.33
CA GLU A 180 -13.04 -23.91 3.12
C GLU A 180 -13.95 -22.99 2.29
N PRO A 181 -15.24 -22.90 2.59
CA PRO A 181 -16.15 -21.99 1.89
C PRO A 181 -15.77 -20.53 2.11
N MET A 182 -15.81 -19.74 1.05
CA MET A 182 -15.61 -18.27 1.12
C MET A 182 -16.80 -17.64 1.84
N LEU A 183 -16.53 -16.74 2.80
CA LEU A 183 -17.56 -16.02 3.55
C LEU A 183 -17.75 -14.61 3.00
N TYR A 184 -18.99 -14.15 2.98
CA TYR A 184 -19.31 -12.77 2.61
C TYR A 184 -18.95 -11.81 3.75
N PRO A 185 -18.60 -10.53 3.44
CA PRO A 185 -18.35 -9.52 4.45
C PRO A 185 -19.61 -9.20 5.27
N ASP A 186 -19.40 -8.81 6.52
CA ASP A 186 -20.44 -8.34 7.45
C ASP A 186 -20.22 -6.86 7.75
N TYR A 187 -21.10 -6.01 7.24
CA TYR A 187 -20.99 -4.55 7.33
C TYR A 187 -21.24 -3.99 8.74
N SER A 188 -21.76 -4.81 9.66
CA SER A 188 -21.94 -4.42 11.05
C SER A 188 -20.65 -4.45 11.86
N ARG A 189 -19.58 -5.04 11.32
CA ARG A 189 -18.30 -5.22 11.98
C ARG A 189 -17.25 -4.21 11.50
N GLY A 190 -16.29 -3.93 12.38
CA GLY A 190 -15.11 -3.14 12.02
C GLY A 190 -14.23 -3.84 10.97
N TYR A 191 -13.37 -3.06 10.30
CA TYR A 191 -12.54 -3.53 9.18
C TYR A 191 -11.69 -4.77 9.52
N VAL A 192 -11.00 -4.74 10.65
CA VAL A 192 -10.13 -5.83 11.11
C VAL A 192 -10.92 -7.01 11.67
N ASP A 193 -11.98 -6.73 12.45
CA ASP A 193 -12.84 -7.76 13.02
C ASP A 193 -13.52 -8.60 11.93
N ASP A 194 -14.09 -7.95 10.92
CA ASP A 194 -14.70 -8.67 9.79
C ASP A 194 -13.67 -9.47 8.98
N PHE A 195 -12.46 -8.95 8.81
CA PHE A 195 -11.39 -9.70 8.18
C PHE A 195 -11.08 -11.01 8.94
N LEU A 196 -10.93 -10.95 10.27
CA LEU A 196 -10.71 -12.14 11.10
C LEU A 196 -11.89 -13.10 11.01
N ARG A 197 -13.12 -12.58 11.07
CA ARG A 197 -14.31 -13.39 10.89
C ARG A 197 -14.33 -14.09 9.52
N MET A 198 -14.06 -13.37 8.43
CA MET A 198 -13.99 -13.96 7.10
C MET A 198 -12.92 -15.03 6.97
N CYS A 199 -11.81 -14.91 7.70
CA CYS A 199 -10.74 -15.91 7.69
C CYS A 199 -11.10 -17.16 8.53
N PHE A 200 -11.68 -17.00 9.73
CA PHE A 200 -11.70 -18.05 10.74
C PHE A 200 -13.11 -18.54 11.13
N ALA A 201 -14.16 -17.79 10.83
CA ALA A 201 -15.52 -18.23 11.14
C ALA A 201 -15.91 -19.48 10.35
N VAL A 202 -16.77 -20.31 10.96
CA VAL A 202 -17.44 -21.43 10.29
C VAL A 202 -18.93 -21.09 10.12
N PRO A 203 -19.58 -21.51 9.01
CA PRO A 203 -20.96 -21.07 8.70
C PRO A 203 -22.03 -21.49 9.70
N TYR A 204 -21.74 -22.48 10.55
CA TYR A 204 -22.70 -23.11 11.45
C TYR A 204 -22.52 -22.74 12.93
N GLU A 205 -21.55 -21.86 13.25
CA GLU A 205 -21.28 -21.40 14.62
C GLU A 205 -21.19 -19.88 14.66
N PRO A 206 -21.68 -19.23 15.74
CA PRO A 206 -21.39 -17.83 16.00
C PRO A 206 -19.89 -17.61 16.13
N PHE A 207 -19.37 -16.54 15.53
CA PHE A 207 -17.98 -16.17 15.61
C PHE A 207 -17.82 -14.78 16.23
N GLU A 208 -17.02 -14.73 17.28
CA GLU A 208 -16.58 -13.46 17.86
C GLU A 208 -15.05 -13.43 17.86
N SER A 209 -14.50 -12.36 17.31
CA SER A 209 -13.05 -12.16 17.34
C SER A 209 -12.61 -11.83 18.76
N ASP A 210 -11.49 -12.40 19.19
CA ASP A 210 -10.84 -11.93 20.42
C ASP A 210 -10.38 -10.47 20.22
N PRO A 211 -10.82 -9.55 21.10
CA PRO A 211 -10.44 -8.13 21.01
C PRO A 211 -8.92 -7.92 20.99
N LEU A 212 -8.14 -8.80 21.63
CA LEU A 212 -6.67 -8.74 21.60
C LEU A 212 -6.13 -8.91 20.18
N TYR A 213 -6.66 -9.88 19.43
CA TYR A 213 -6.22 -10.13 18.04
C TYR A 213 -6.67 -9.01 17.09
N VAL A 214 -7.88 -8.49 17.26
CA VAL A 214 -8.37 -7.34 16.50
C VAL A 214 -7.44 -6.13 16.70
N HIS A 215 -7.11 -5.85 17.97
CA HIS A 215 -6.25 -4.73 18.32
C HIS A 215 -4.80 -4.93 17.83
N ALA A 216 -4.22 -6.10 18.03
CA ALA A 216 -2.86 -6.42 17.60
C ALA A 216 -2.72 -6.33 16.07
N LEU A 217 -3.67 -6.91 15.32
CA LEU A 217 -3.66 -6.84 13.86
C LEU A 217 -3.89 -5.42 13.36
N GLY A 218 -4.78 -4.65 14.00
CA GLY A 218 -4.98 -3.24 13.66
C GLY A 218 -3.70 -2.43 13.78
N ARG A 219 -2.94 -2.59 14.86
CA ARG A 219 -1.62 -1.95 15.04
C ARG A 219 -0.59 -2.42 14.01
N LEU A 220 -0.56 -3.71 13.71
CA LEU A 220 0.33 -4.23 12.65
C LEU A 220 0.01 -3.59 11.30
N LEU A 221 -1.26 -3.43 10.93
CA LEU A 221 -1.65 -2.75 9.69
C LEU A 221 -1.22 -1.28 9.69
N ILE A 222 -1.34 -0.58 10.82
CA ILE A 222 -0.88 0.82 10.95
C ILE A 222 0.63 0.90 10.73
N ILE A 223 1.42 0.09 11.45
CA ILE A 223 2.90 0.12 11.35
C ILE A 223 3.38 -0.23 9.94
N HIS A 224 2.66 -1.08 9.21
CA HIS A 224 3.02 -1.51 7.86
C HIS A 224 2.35 -0.70 6.74
N ALA A 225 1.61 0.37 7.07
CA ALA A 225 0.82 1.08 6.07
C ALA A 225 1.68 1.81 5.02
N ASP A 226 2.84 2.33 5.40
CA ASP A 226 3.79 2.94 4.48
C ASP A 226 5.24 2.86 4.99
N HIS A 227 6.19 2.68 4.07
CA HIS A 227 7.63 2.63 4.35
C HIS A 227 8.43 3.46 3.33
N GLU A 228 8.03 4.70 3.10
CA GLU A 228 8.66 5.65 2.17
C GLU A 228 8.76 5.12 0.72
N GLN A 229 9.89 5.41 0.05
CA GLN A 229 10.17 5.00 -1.33
C GLN A 229 10.81 3.60 -1.37
N ASN A 230 10.17 2.62 -0.74
CA ASN A 230 10.57 1.22 -0.85
C ASN A 230 10.40 0.68 -2.29
N CYS A 231 10.86 -0.55 -2.54
CA CYS A 231 10.83 -1.16 -3.86
C CYS A 231 9.42 -1.20 -4.47
N SER A 232 8.40 -1.59 -3.70
CA SER A 232 7.02 -1.66 -4.21
C SER A 232 6.44 -0.29 -4.52
N THR A 233 6.68 0.72 -3.68
CA THR A 233 6.28 2.12 -3.95
C THR A 233 6.95 2.64 -5.23
N SER A 234 8.24 2.39 -5.41
CA SER A 234 8.98 2.75 -6.62
C SER A 234 8.38 2.10 -7.88
N VAL A 235 8.03 0.82 -7.81
CA VAL A 235 7.40 0.09 -8.92
C VAL A 235 6.01 0.65 -9.24
N VAL A 236 5.18 0.94 -8.22
CA VAL A 236 3.87 1.58 -8.43
C VAL A 236 4.03 2.93 -9.14
N ARG A 237 4.99 3.76 -8.71
CA ARG A 237 5.26 5.06 -9.33
C ARG A 237 5.74 4.94 -10.77
N ILE A 238 6.64 3.99 -11.06
CA ILE A 238 7.12 3.74 -12.42
C ILE A 238 5.97 3.28 -13.33
N ALA A 239 5.14 2.34 -12.87
CA ALA A 239 3.96 1.90 -13.61
C ALA A 239 2.97 3.05 -13.84
N GLY A 240 2.72 3.87 -12.81
CA GLY A 240 1.88 5.06 -12.90
C GLY A 240 2.42 6.12 -13.86
N SER A 241 3.74 6.26 -14.00
CA SER A 241 4.35 7.20 -14.95
C SER A 241 4.08 6.85 -16.43
N ALA A 242 3.72 5.60 -16.70
CA ALA A 242 3.26 5.14 -18.01
C ALA A 242 1.74 5.31 -18.21
N HIS A 243 1.05 6.00 -17.29
CA HIS A 243 -0.40 6.14 -17.25
C HIS A 243 -1.17 4.80 -17.15
N ALA A 244 -0.54 3.77 -16.57
CA ALA A 244 -1.26 2.55 -16.20
C ALA A 244 -2.33 2.87 -15.14
N ASN A 245 -3.50 2.22 -15.24
CA ASN A 245 -4.55 2.40 -14.23
C ASN A 245 -4.07 1.97 -12.84
N LEU A 246 -4.74 2.46 -11.79
CA LEU A 246 -4.30 2.23 -10.42
C LEU A 246 -4.26 0.75 -10.03
N TYR A 247 -5.20 -0.06 -10.52
CA TYR A 247 -5.22 -1.50 -10.22
C TYR A 247 -3.97 -2.20 -10.77
N SER A 248 -3.59 -1.90 -12.01
CA SER A 248 -2.39 -2.48 -12.63
C SER A 248 -1.11 -1.98 -11.95
N ALA A 249 -1.05 -0.71 -11.59
CA ALA A 249 0.11 -0.15 -10.89
C ALA A 249 0.28 -0.78 -9.50
N VAL A 250 -0.80 -0.92 -8.72
CA VAL A 250 -0.78 -1.57 -7.41
C VAL A 250 -0.46 -3.06 -7.52
N ALA A 251 -1.00 -3.77 -8.53
CA ALA A 251 -0.67 -5.17 -8.77
C ALA A 251 0.83 -5.36 -9.07
N ALA A 252 1.46 -4.45 -9.82
CA ALA A 252 2.91 -4.44 -10.03
C ALA A 252 3.68 -4.26 -8.71
N GLY A 253 3.22 -3.37 -7.83
CA GLY A 253 3.77 -3.18 -6.49
C GLY A 253 3.65 -4.44 -5.61
N ILE A 254 2.50 -5.14 -5.66
CA ILE A 254 2.30 -6.41 -4.94
C ILE A 254 3.27 -7.47 -5.44
N ASN A 255 3.54 -7.56 -6.75
CA ASN A 255 4.54 -8.47 -7.31
C ASN A 255 5.95 -8.14 -6.80
N ALA A 256 6.32 -6.85 -6.74
CA ALA A 256 7.60 -6.44 -6.17
C ALA A 256 7.68 -6.76 -4.67
N LEU A 257 6.57 -6.57 -3.92
CA LEU A 257 6.49 -6.86 -2.49
C LEU A 257 6.72 -8.34 -2.18
N SER A 258 6.33 -9.26 -3.08
CA SER A 258 6.52 -10.70 -2.91
C SER A 258 7.99 -11.16 -3.00
N GLY A 259 8.90 -10.29 -3.44
CA GLY A 259 10.32 -10.62 -3.59
C GLY A 259 11.01 -10.95 -2.25
N PRO A 260 11.95 -11.93 -2.25
CA PRO A 260 12.60 -12.40 -1.01
C PRO A 260 13.48 -11.33 -0.32
N LEU A 261 13.87 -10.28 -1.04
CA LEU A 261 14.64 -9.14 -0.49
C LEU A 261 13.74 -7.96 -0.10
N HIS A 262 12.41 -8.14 -0.10
CA HIS A 262 11.42 -7.14 0.29
C HIS A 262 10.41 -7.77 1.27
N GLY A 263 9.10 -7.70 1.02
CA GLY A 263 8.08 -8.29 1.90
C GLY A 263 8.16 -9.81 2.04
N GLY A 264 8.70 -10.53 1.04
CA GLY A 264 8.97 -11.96 1.14
C GLY A 264 9.94 -12.34 2.26
N ALA A 265 10.76 -11.41 2.75
CA ALA A 265 11.60 -11.63 3.94
C ALA A 265 10.76 -11.86 5.20
N ASN A 266 9.60 -11.20 5.33
CA ASN A 266 8.69 -11.39 6.48
C ASN A 266 8.05 -12.77 6.48
N GLU A 267 7.80 -13.36 5.31
CA GLU A 267 7.29 -14.74 5.19
C GLU A 267 8.34 -15.78 5.64
N ALA A 268 9.63 -15.47 5.43
CA ALA A 268 10.73 -16.35 5.77
C ALA A 268 11.10 -16.34 7.28
N VAL A 269 10.51 -15.46 8.08
CA VAL A 269 10.73 -15.45 9.54
C VAL A 269 10.12 -16.72 10.15
N PRO A 270 10.93 -17.59 10.80
CA PRO A 270 10.38 -18.79 11.43
C PRO A 270 9.42 -18.41 12.56
N PRO A 271 8.38 -19.20 12.83
CA PRO A 271 7.54 -18.99 14.00
C PRO A 271 8.40 -19.02 15.27
N PRO A 272 8.04 -18.24 16.30
CA PRO A 272 8.74 -18.31 17.58
C PRO A 272 8.71 -19.75 18.11
N ALA A 273 9.85 -20.20 18.63
CA ALA A 273 10.05 -21.56 19.17
C ALA A 273 9.15 -21.84 20.36
#